data_665a9d7fbd8d56c03560084896c64627
#
_entry.id   665a9d7fbd8d56c03560084896c64627
#
_cell.length_a   1.000
_cell.length_b   1.000
_cell.length_c   1.000
_cell.angle_alpha   90.00
_cell.angle_beta   90.00
_cell.angle_gamma   90.00
#
_symmetry.space_group_name_H-M   'P 1'
#
loop_
_entity.id
_entity.type
_entity.pdbx_description
1 polymer ?
#
loop_
_entity_poly.entity_id
_entity_poly.type
_entity_poly.pdbx_seq_one_letter_code
_entity_poly.pdbx_strand_id
1 'polypeptide(L)'
;MPNPIDVYWSFRSPYSYLATPDMLRLREDFDVEVNLQVVLPIAVRSRAALFDPSNMKPVRYIIMDSFRRAEFLGLPIAFPRPDPIVQDLTTLQVAKEQPYIYRLSHLGVEAQRRGKGIDFAANVSALIWGGIENWDQGDHLKDAASKSGLDLADMEAAIQNSDHQDEVERNQQALDDAGHWGVPTMVVKGEPFFGQDRVETLRWRLEKMGLSRAIL
;
A
#
# COMPACT_ATOMS: atom_id res chain seq x y z
N MET A 1 16.59 17.97 -8.41
CA MET A 1 15.83 16.70 -8.35
C MET A 1 14.63 16.94 -7.46
N PRO A 2 13.44 16.46 -7.78
CA PRO A 2 12.27 16.63 -6.93
C PRO A 2 12.52 16.02 -5.54
N ASN A 3 11.81 16.52 -4.54
CA ASN A 3 11.96 16.02 -3.16
C ASN A 3 11.24 14.67 -3.05
N PRO A 4 11.93 13.59 -2.62
CA PRO A 4 11.30 12.29 -2.49
C PRO A 4 10.33 12.26 -1.28
N ILE A 5 9.20 11.61 -1.47
CA ILE A 5 8.28 11.15 -0.42
C ILE A 5 8.24 9.64 -0.53
N ASP A 6 8.74 8.93 0.47
CA ASP A 6 8.66 7.49 0.55
C ASP A 6 7.33 7.09 1.16
N VAL A 7 6.52 6.33 0.42
CA VAL A 7 5.19 5.89 0.83
C VAL A 7 5.24 4.40 1.14
N TYR A 8 5.29 4.06 2.41
CA TYR A 8 5.25 2.68 2.88
C TYR A 8 3.84 2.14 2.78
N TRP A 9 3.72 0.99 2.11
CA TRP A 9 2.46 0.49 1.58
C TRP A 9 2.32 -1.02 1.72
N SER A 10 1.10 -1.47 1.94
CA SER A 10 0.77 -2.90 1.85
C SER A 10 -0.55 -3.10 1.10
N PHE A 11 -0.59 -4.02 0.13
CA PHE A 11 -1.78 -4.33 -0.65
C PHE A 11 -2.94 -4.91 0.18
N ARG A 12 -2.64 -5.45 1.36
CA ARG A 12 -3.68 -5.91 2.28
C ARG A 12 -4.20 -4.82 3.23
N SER A 13 -3.67 -3.62 3.19
CA SER A 13 -4.13 -2.53 4.06
C SER A 13 -5.30 -1.77 3.45
N PRO A 14 -6.49 -1.76 4.08
CA PRO A 14 -7.60 -0.94 3.62
C PRO A 14 -7.25 0.56 3.68
N TYR A 15 -6.47 0.98 4.67
CA TYR A 15 -6.06 2.38 4.78
C TYR A 15 -5.05 2.80 3.72
N SER A 16 -4.20 1.86 3.25
CA SER A 16 -3.38 2.11 2.06
C SER A 16 -4.27 2.34 0.84
N TYR A 17 -5.24 1.47 0.59
CA TYR A 17 -6.21 1.68 -0.49
C TYR A 17 -6.90 3.04 -0.39
N LEU A 18 -7.40 3.41 0.78
CA LEU A 18 -8.12 4.67 0.99
C LEU A 18 -7.24 5.92 0.81
N ALA A 19 -5.92 5.78 0.90
CA ALA A 19 -4.98 6.87 0.63
C ALA A 19 -4.68 7.09 -0.86
N THR A 20 -5.09 6.18 -1.76
CA THR A 20 -4.70 6.21 -3.18
C THR A 20 -5.01 7.53 -3.89
N PRO A 21 -6.21 8.14 -3.74
CA PRO A 21 -6.50 9.40 -4.43
C PRO A 21 -5.55 10.52 -4.03
N ASP A 22 -5.22 10.59 -2.74
CA ASP A 22 -4.34 11.62 -2.22
C ASP A 22 -2.89 11.41 -2.66
N MET A 23 -2.40 10.15 -2.68
CA MET A 23 -1.05 9.85 -3.15
C MET A 23 -0.86 10.23 -4.62
N LEU A 24 -1.86 10.02 -5.47
CA LEU A 24 -1.82 10.44 -6.86
C LEU A 24 -1.78 11.98 -6.99
N ARG A 25 -2.59 12.69 -6.19
CA ARG A 25 -2.63 14.17 -6.20
C ARG A 25 -1.36 14.83 -5.68
N LEU A 26 -0.63 14.20 -4.75
CA LEU A 26 0.59 14.79 -4.21
C LEU A 26 1.59 15.16 -5.32
N ARG A 27 1.79 14.31 -6.31
CA ARG A 27 2.71 14.58 -7.43
C ARG A 27 2.18 15.62 -8.43
N GLU A 28 0.87 15.86 -8.43
CA GLU A 28 0.23 16.90 -9.26
C GLU A 28 0.37 18.28 -8.61
N ASP A 29 0.13 18.35 -7.29
CA ASP A 29 0.05 19.59 -6.53
C ASP A 29 1.41 20.08 -6.04
N PHE A 30 2.41 19.19 -5.90
CA PHE A 30 3.71 19.51 -5.33
C PHE A 30 4.87 19.08 -6.23
N ASP A 31 6.01 19.75 -6.08
CA ASP A 31 7.28 19.37 -6.72
C ASP A 31 7.98 18.26 -5.92
N VAL A 32 7.36 17.10 -5.97
CA VAL A 32 7.79 15.90 -5.24
C VAL A 32 7.80 14.68 -6.14
N GLU A 33 8.61 13.70 -5.77
CA GLU A 33 8.60 12.36 -6.31
C GLU A 33 7.98 11.42 -5.26
N VAL A 34 6.92 10.70 -5.63
CA VAL A 34 6.22 9.79 -4.71
C VAL A 34 6.67 8.37 -4.98
N ASN A 35 7.50 7.85 -4.09
CA ASN A 35 8.12 6.52 -4.18
C ASN A 35 7.33 5.49 -3.39
N LEU A 36 6.94 4.41 -4.04
CA LEU A 36 6.29 3.29 -3.38
C LEU A 36 7.32 2.41 -2.65
N GLN A 37 7.17 2.27 -1.34
CA GLN A 37 7.97 1.38 -0.50
C GLN A 37 7.09 0.23 0.00
N VAL A 38 7.07 -0.89 -0.73
CA VAL A 38 6.22 -2.01 -0.37
C VAL A 38 6.76 -2.73 0.86
N VAL A 39 5.87 -3.00 1.82
CA VAL A 39 6.13 -3.83 2.99
C VAL A 39 5.07 -4.93 3.11
N LEU A 40 5.41 -6.03 3.75
CA LEU A 40 4.43 -7.09 4.03
C LEU A 40 3.38 -6.61 5.05
N PRO A 41 2.16 -7.15 5.03
CA PRO A 41 1.16 -6.88 6.04
C PRO A 41 1.68 -7.20 7.45
N ILE A 42 1.27 -6.42 8.44
CA ILE A 42 1.70 -6.63 9.82
C ILE A 42 1.35 -8.04 10.34
N ALA A 43 0.26 -8.63 9.88
CA ALA A 43 -0.11 -10.01 10.23
C ALA A 43 0.93 -11.04 9.78
N VAL A 44 1.70 -10.77 8.72
CA VAL A 44 2.75 -11.66 8.19
C VAL A 44 4.10 -11.38 8.85
N ARG A 45 4.48 -10.10 9.00
CA ARG A 45 5.82 -9.71 9.49
C ARG A 45 5.94 -9.64 11.02
N SER A 46 4.84 -9.42 11.74
CA SER A 46 4.84 -9.36 13.20
C SER A 46 3.52 -9.91 13.75
N ARG A 47 3.62 -10.93 14.58
CA ARG A 47 2.45 -11.50 15.29
C ARG A 47 2.07 -10.68 16.53
N ALA A 48 2.61 -9.48 16.69
CA ALA A 48 2.43 -8.68 17.90
C ALA A 48 1.00 -8.10 18.02
N ALA A 49 0.65 -7.80 19.22
CA ALA A 49 -0.48 -7.05 19.83
C ALA A 49 -1.70 -6.61 18.99
N LEU A 50 -1.56 -6.27 17.68
CA LEU A 50 -2.68 -5.84 16.84
C LEU A 50 -3.61 -7.01 16.46
N PHE A 51 -3.07 -8.23 16.37
CA PHE A 51 -3.78 -9.45 15.97
C PHE A 51 -3.78 -10.49 17.11
N ASP A 52 -4.16 -10.07 18.30
CA ASP A 52 -4.37 -10.93 19.46
C ASP A 52 -5.82 -11.46 19.44
N PRO A 53 -6.05 -12.79 19.29
CA PRO A 53 -7.39 -13.37 19.30
C PRO A 53 -8.17 -13.10 20.61
N SER A 54 -7.45 -12.87 21.71
CA SER A 54 -8.07 -12.52 23.00
C SER A 54 -8.57 -11.07 23.04
N ASN A 55 -8.09 -10.21 22.12
CA ASN A 55 -8.48 -8.80 22.04
C ASN A 55 -8.75 -8.36 20.60
N MET A 56 -9.93 -8.66 20.11
CA MET A 56 -10.38 -8.31 18.76
C MET A 56 -10.80 -6.84 18.57
N LYS A 57 -10.71 -5.99 19.60
CA LYS A 57 -11.13 -4.58 19.51
C LYS A 57 -10.40 -3.80 18.42
N PRO A 58 -9.06 -3.88 18.30
CA PRO A 58 -8.34 -3.16 17.24
C PRO A 58 -8.75 -3.61 15.83
N VAL A 59 -8.89 -4.92 15.62
CA VAL A 59 -9.30 -5.48 14.31
C VAL A 59 -10.72 -5.01 13.94
N ARG A 60 -11.67 -5.09 14.89
CA ARG A 60 -13.04 -4.64 14.66
C ARG A 60 -13.11 -3.14 14.38
N TYR A 61 -12.29 -2.35 15.07
CA TYR A 61 -12.23 -0.92 14.81
C TYR A 61 -11.72 -0.62 13.41
N ILE A 62 -10.61 -1.24 12.99
CA ILE A 62 -10.04 -1.07 11.63
C ILE A 62 -11.10 -1.39 10.56
N ILE A 63 -11.82 -2.50 10.73
CA ILE A 63 -12.88 -2.90 9.81
C ILE A 63 -13.97 -1.82 9.74
N MET A 64 -14.56 -1.49 10.87
CA MET A 64 -15.65 -0.50 10.93
C MET A 64 -15.21 0.87 10.40
N ASP A 65 -14.00 1.30 10.77
CA ASP A 65 -13.48 2.61 10.42
C ASP A 65 -13.12 2.70 8.94
N SER A 66 -12.53 1.66 8.37
CA SER A 66 -12.21 1.64 6.95
C SER A 66 -13.45 1.73 6.05
N PHE A 67 -14.54 1.05 6.40
CA PHE A 67 -15.80 1.15 5.66
C PHE A 67 -16.43 2.53 5.79
N ARG A 68 -16.51 3.07 7.01
CA ARG A 68 -16.98 4.44 7.25
C ARG A 68 -16.14 5.48 6.52
N ARG A 69 -14.82 5.30 6.51
CA ARG A 69 -13.92 6.21 5.81
C ARG A 69 -14.08 6.13 4.30
N ALA A 70 -14.27 4.94 3.74
CA ALA A 70 -14.58 4.75 2.34
C ALA A 70 -15.88 5.47 1.92
N GLU A 71 -16.93 5.33 2.73
CA GLU A 71 -18.19 6.06 2.52
C GLU A 71 -17.96 7.58 2.50
N PHE A 72 -17.22 8.11 3.47
CA PHE A 72 -16.87 9.53 3.53
C PHE A 72 -16.09 10.00 2.30
N LEU A 73 -15.19 9.17 1.76
CA LEU A 73 -14.39 9.47 0.59
C LEU A 73 -15.11 9.20 -0.75
N GLY A 74 -16.30 8.57 -0.71
CA GLY A 74 -17.02 8.15 -1.91
C GLY A 74 -16.33 7.01 -2.67
N LEU A 75 -15.50 6.21 -1.99
CA LEU A 75 -14.76 5.09 -2.59
C LEU A 75 -15.51 3.78 -2.36
N PRO A 76 -15.60 2.90 -3.38
CA PRO A 76 -16.12 1.56 -3.19
C PRO A 76 -15.19 0.78 -2.25
N ILE A 77 -15.76 -0.02 -1.34
CA ILE A 77 -14.98 -0.91 -0.49
C ILE A 77 -15.72 -2.22 -0.23
N ALA A 78 -15.00 -3.32 -0.35
CA ALA A 78 -15.45 -4.65 0.06
C ALA A 78 -14.27 -5.44 0.64
N PHE A 79 -14.56 -6.49 1.42
CA PHE A 79 -13.51 -7.42 1.82
C PHE A 79 -12.94 -8.13 0.58
N PRO A 80 -11.60 -8.19 0.47
CA PRO A 80 -10.95 -8.89 -0.63
C PRO A 80 -11.37 -10.36 -0.73
N ARG A 81 -11.62 -10.83 -1.95
CA ARG A 81 -11.94 -12.23 -2.24
C ARG A 81 -11.18 -12.69 -3.49
N PRO A 82 -10.09 -13.49 -3.29
CA PRO A 82 -9.52 -13.96 -2.01
C PRO A 82 -8.87 -12.84 -1.20
N ASP A 83 -8.71 -13.06 0.13
CA ASP A 83 -7.85 -12.18 0.96
C ASP A 83 -6.39 -12.30 0.46
N PRO A 84 -5.64 -11.20 0.28
CA PRO A 84 -4.23 -11.25 -0.08
C PRO A 84 -3.35 -12.10 0.83
N ILE A 85 -3.79 -12.39 2.06
CA ILE A 85 -3.13 -13.35 2.96
C ILE A 85 -4.04 -14.54 3.26
N VAL A 86 -3.44 -15.72 3.37
CA VAL A 86 -4.14 -16.91 3.87
C VAL A 86 -4.06 -16.91 5.38
N GLN A 87 -5.19 -16.71 6.03
CA GLN A 87 -5.28 -16.58 7.49
C GLN A 87 -6.55 -17.28 8.01
N ASP A 88 -6.42 -18.00 9.12
CA ASP A 88 -7.59 -18.45 9.88
C ASP A 88 -8.20 -17.26 10.63
N LEU A 89 -9.44 -16.91 10.28
CA LEU A 89 -10.10 -15.73 10.85
C LEU A 89 -10.55 -15.92 12.32
N THR A 90 -10.55 -17.15 12.82
CA THR A 90 -10.91 -17.45 14.20
C THR A 90 -9.70 -17.37 15.13
N THR A 91 -8.59 -17.96 14.71
CA THR A 91 -7.35 -18.03 15.49
C THR A 91 -6.37 -16.90 15.15
N LEU A 92 -6.62 -16.17 14.06
CA LEU A 92 -5.73 -15.19 13.44
C LEU A 92 -4.36 -15.76 13.04
N GLN A 93 -4.26 -17.09 12.96
CA GLN A 93 -3.04 -17.74 12.49
C GLN A 93 -2.87 -17.55 10.99
N VAL A 94 -1.72 -17.03 10.61
CA VAL A 94 -1.32 -16.85 9.21
C VAL A 94 -0.72 -18.19 8.72
N ALA A 95 -1.18 -18.67 7.57
CA ALA A 95 -0.63 -19.87 6.96
C ALA A 95 0.83 -19.66 6.57
N LYS A 96 1.59 -20.76 6.56
CA LYS A 96 3.01 -20.71 6.15
C LYS A 96 3.15 -20.33 4.67
N GLU A 97 2.27 -20.86 3.85
CA GLU A 97 2.24 -20.57 2.42
C GLU A 97 1.30 -19.39 2.13
N GLN A 98 1.82 -18.42 1.40
CA GLN A 98 1.13 -17.16 1.09
C GLN A 98 1.20 -16.93 -0.43
N PRO A 99 0.27 -17.49 -1.21
CA PRO A 99 0.36 -17.46 -2.67
C PRO A 99 0.21 -16.07 -3.28
N TYR A 100 -0.44 -15.14 -2.57
CA TYR A 100 -0.78 -13.85 -3.16
C TYR A 100 0.11 -12.70 -2.68
N ILE A 101 0.31 -12.57 -1.36
CA ILE A 101 0.89 -11.32 -0.82
C ILE A 101 2.35 -11.13 -1.20
N TYR A 102 3.16 -12.20 -1.28
CA TYR A 102 4.54 -12.09 -1.74
C TYR A 102 4.60 -11.68 -3.21
N ARG A 103 3.80 -12.34 -4.07
CA ARG A 103 3.69 -11.98 -5.49
C ARG A 103 3.29 -10.52 -5.67
N LEU A 104 2.23 -10.06 -4.98
CA LEU A 104 1.78 -8.65 -5.03
C LEU A 104 2.87 -7.70 -4.56
N SER A 105 3.58 -8.05 -3.48
CA SER A 105 4.65 -7.22 -2.94
C SER A 105 5.82 -7.10 -3.92
N HIS A 106 6.25 -8.21 -4.52
CA HIS A 106 7.32 -8.21 -5.52
C HIS A 106 6.91 -7.43 -6.78
N LEU A 107 5.68 -7.60 -7.27
CA LEU A 107 5.16 -6.80 -8.39
C LEU A 107 5.10 -5.31 -8.06
N GLY A 108 4.77 -4.94 -6.82
CA GLY A 108 4.78 -3.55 -6.38
C GLY A 108 6.20 -2.95 -6.36
N VAL A 109 7.19 -3.72 -5.90
CA VAL A 109 8.62 -3.34 -5.97
C VAL A 109 9.05 -3.18 -7.43
N GLU A 110 8.72 -4.13 -8.29
CA GLU A 110 9.04 -4.06 -9.72
C GLU A 110 8.38 -2.86 -10.40
N ALA A 111 7.13 -2.56 -10.06
CA ALA A 111 6.44 -1.38 -10.55
C ALA A 111 7.17 -0.08 -10.13
N GLN A 112 7.67 -0.02 -8.89
CA GLN A 112 8.47 1.12 -8.43
C GLN A 112 9.79 1.24 -9.19
N ARG A 113 10.50 0.15 -9.43
CA ARG A 113 11.73 0.12 -10.25
C ARG A 113 11.50 0.64 -11.68
N ARG A 114 10.28 0.47 -12.21
CA ARG A 114 9.84 1.01 -13.50
C ARG A 114 9.28 2.43 -13.43
N GLY A 115 9.32 3.09 -12.27
CA GLY A 115 8.80 4.45 -12.06
C GLY A 115 7.27 4.55 -12.08
N LYS A 116 6.57 3.43 -11.83
CA LYS A 116 5.11 3.31 -11.85
C LYS A 116 4.52 2.80 -10.53
N GLY A 117 5.28 2.86 -9.44
CA GLY A 117 4.91 2.26 -8.17
C GLY A 117 3.54 2.72 -7.66
N ILE A 118 3.31 4.02 -7.53
CA ILE A 118 2.05 4.57 -6.99
C ILE A 118 0.87 4.32 -7.94
N ASP A 119 1.06 4.41 -9.26
CA ASP A 119 0.00 4.10 -10.22
C ASP A 119 -0.42 2.63 -10.11
N PHE A 120 0.55 1.73 -10.03
CA PHE A 120 0.32 0.30 -9.84
C PHE A 120 -0.36 0.02 -8.48
N ALA A 121 0.15 0.61 -7.40
CA ALA A 121 -0.44 0.46 -6.07
C ALA A 121 -1.91 0.92 -6.04
N ALA A 122 -2.23 2.04 -6.68
CA ALA A 122 -3.59 2.55 -6.77
C ALA A 122 -4.52 1.60 -7.55
N ASN A 123 -4.12 1.17 -8.75
CA ASN A 123 -4.95 0.31 -9.60
C ASN A 123 -5.15 -1.10 -8.99
N VAL A 124 -4.09 -1.68 -8.43
CA VAL A 124 -4.16 -3.01 -7.79
C VAL A 124 -4.91 -2.96 -6.46
N SER A 125 -4.73 -1.91 -5.66
CA SER A 125 -5.51 -1.78 -4.41
C SER A 125 -6.99 -1.55 -4.69
N ALA A 126 -7.35 -0.80 -5.74
CA ALA A 126 -8.73 -0.65 -6.19
C ALA A 126 -9.32 -1.97 -6.72
N LEU A 127 -8.52 -2.79 -7.39
CA LEU A 127 -8.93 -4.13 -7.79
C LEU A 127 -9.23 -5.02 -6.57
N ILE A 128 -8.34 -5.02 -5.57
CA ILE A 128 -8.43 -5.89 -4.39
C ILE A 128 -9.57 -5.45 -3.45
N TRP A 129 -9.68 -4.15 -3.17
CA TRP A 129 -10.59 -3.59 -2.17
C TRP A 129 -11.88 -3.03 -2.73
N GLY A 130 -11.95 -2.79 -4.05
CA GLY A 130 -13.10 -2.19 -4.72
C GLY A 130 -14.27 -3.14 -5.01
N GLY A 131 -14.23 -4.38 -4.51
CA GLY A 131 -15.35 -5.33 -4.60
C GLY A 131 -15.29 -6.28 -5.80
N ILE A 132 -14.16 -6.38 -6.49
CA ILE A 132 -13.96 -7.37 -7.54
C ILE A 132 -13.68 -8.74 -6.92
N GLU A 133 -14.59 -9.70 -7.13
CA GLU A 133 -14.38 -11.08 -6.71
C GLU A 133 -13.40 -11.79 -7.64
N ASN A 134 -12.62 -12.73 -7.08
CA ASN A 134 -11.60 -13.49 -7.82
C ASN A 134 -10.61 -12.61 -8.58
N TRP A 135 -10.18 -11.51 -7.93
CA TRP A 135 -9.24 -10.55 -8.49
C TRP A 135 -7.91 -11.18 -8.94
N ASP A 136 -7.57 -12.35 -8.41
CA ASP A 136 -6.38 -13.15 -8.71
C ASP A 136 -6.50 -13.99 -9.99
N GLN A 137 -7.70 -14.08 -10.59
CA GLN A 137 -8.02 -14.92 -11.74
C GLN A 137 -8.22 -14.09 -13.01
N GLY A 138 -8.16 -14.77 -14.17
CA GLY A 138 -8.37 -14.14 -15.47
C GLY A 138 -7.41 -12.99 -15.73
N ASP A 139 -7.88 -11.95 -16.39
CA ASP A 139 -7.08 -10.80 -16.80
C ASP A 139 -7.13 -9.62 -15.80
N HIS A 140 -7.77 -9.76 -14.64
CA HIS A 140 -7.98 -8.65 -13.70
C HIS A 140 -6.68 -7.95 -13.29
N LEU A 141 -5.65 -8.72 -12.87
CA LEU A 141 -4.38 -8.15 -12.48
C LEU A 141 -3.59 -7.59 -13.67
N LYS A 142 -3.70 -8.24 -14.83
CA LYS A 142 -3.12 -7.75 -16.09
C LYS A 142 -3.71 -6.41 -16.49
N ASP A 143 -5.04 -6.27 -16.40
CA ASP A 143 -5.73 -5.01 -16.71
C ASP A 143 -5.33 -3.89 -15.74
N ALA A 144 -5.20 -4.21 -14.44
CA ALA A 144 -4.72 -3.26 -13.45
C ALA A 144 -3.27 -2.81 -13.71
N ALA A 145 -2.38 -3.74 -14.09
CA ALA A 145 -1.02 -3.41 -14.50
C ALA A 145 -1.00 -2.54 -15.77
N SER A 146 -1.79 -2.91 -16.78
CA SER A 146 -1.90 -2.18 -18.04
C SER A 146 -2.40 -0.74 -17.84
N LYS A 147 -3.36 -0.51 -16.94
CA LYS A 147 -3.82 0.84 -16.56
C LYS A 147 -2.70 1.70 -15.96
N SER A 148 -1.69 1.07 -15.39
CA SER A 148 -0.49 1.72 -14.86
C SER A 148 0.62 1.91 -15.90
N GLY A 149 0.37 1.48 -17.15
CA GLY A 149 1.36 1.50 -18.24
C GLY A 149 2.41 0.41 -18.12
N LEU A 150 2.07 -0.71 -17.48
CA LEU A 150 2.96 -1.85 -17.24
C LEU A 150 2.45 -3.11 -17.93
N ASP A 151 3.37 -3.98 -18.38
CA ASP A 151 3.06 -5.31 -18.86
C ASP A 151 3.26 -6.33 -17.74
N LEU A 152 2.18 -7.03 -17.36
CA LEU A 152 2.22 -7.99 -16.25
C LEU A 152 3.15 -9.17 -16.55
N ALA A 153 3.19 -9.67 -17.80
CA ALA A 153 4.03 -10.82 -18.15
C ALA A 153 5.53 -10.47 -18.02
N ASP A 154 5.92 -9.28 -18.46
CA ASP A 154 7.28 -8.77 -18.27
C ASP A 154 7.65 -8.59 -16.79
N MET A 155 6.70 -8.11 -15.98
CA MET A 155 6.90 -7.98 -14.53
C MET A 155 7.03 -9.34 -13.85
N GLU A 156 6.17 -10.30 -14.20
CA GLU A 156 6.22 -11.68 -13.68
C GLU A 156 7.56 -12.36 -14.03
N ALA A 157 8.08 -12.14 -15.23
CA ALA A 157 9.39 -12.65 -15.60
C ALA A 157 10.51 -12.01 -14.76
N ALA A 158 10.42 -10.71 -14.49
CA ALA A 158 11.42 -9.98 -13.70
C ALA A 158 11.48 -10.44 -12.24
N ILE A 159 10.33 -10.79 -11.63
CA ILE A 159 10.31 -11.17 -10.21
C ILE A 159 10.72 -12.63 -9.93
N GLN A 160 10.90 -13.48 -10.95
CA GLN A 160 11.19 -14.92 -10.77
C GLN A 160 12.56 -15.22 -10.14
N ASN A 161 13.60 -14.43 -10.44
CA ASN A 161 14.97 -14.68 -10.01
C ASN A 161 15.60 -13.41 -9.43
N SER A 162 14.99 -12.86 -8.38
CA SER A 162 15.26 -11.49 -8.04
C SER A 162 15.43 -11.23 -6.55
N ASP A 163 16.01 -10.09 -6.25
CA ASP A 163 16.21 -9.51 -4.93
C ASP A 163 14.98 -8.72 -4.42
N HIS A 164 13.79 -8.93 -4.99
CA HIS A 164 12.58 -8.19 -4.62
C HIS A 164 12.19 -8.43 -3.17
N GLN A 165 12.36 -9.66 -2.67
CA GLN A 165 12.12 -9.96 -1.26
C GLN A 165 13.08 -9.20 -0.34
N ASP A 166 14.35 -9.12 -0.70
CA ASP A 166 15.36 -8.35 0.05
C ASP A 166 15.01 -6.86 0.07
N GLU A 167 14.42 -6.34 -1.02
CA GLU A 167 13.95 -4.96 -1.06
C GLU A 167 12.74 -4.73 -0.17
N VAL A 168 11.77 -5.64 -0.14
CA VAL A 168 10.66 -5.60 0.80
C VAL A 168 11.15 -5.60 2.25
N GLU A 169 12.18 -6.40 2.58
CA GLU A 169 12.78 -6.44 3.90
C GLU A 169 13.53 -5.16 4.24
N ARG A 170 14.29 -4.59 3.29
CA ARG A 170 14.91 -3.26 3.46
C ARG A 170 13.88 -2.17 3.69
N ASN A 171 12.76 -2.19 2.96
CA ASN A 171 11.67 -1.24 3.15
C ASN A 171 11.04 -1.37 4.55
N GLN A 172 10.89 -2.58 5.05
CA GLN A 172 10.39 -2.82 6.42
C GLN A 172 11.33 -2.22 7.46
N GLN A 173 12.64 -2.45 7.31
CA GLN A 173 13.64 -1.89 8.20
C GLN A 173 13.65 -0.35 8.12
N ALA A 174 13.58 0.22 6.93
CA ALA A 174 13.54 1.66 6.74
C ALA A 174 12.29 2.31 7.35
N LEU A 175 11.13 1.62 7.34
CA LEU A 175 9.92 2.07 8.03
C LEU A 175 10.12 2.10 9.55
N ASP A 176 10.72 1.04 10.11
CA ASP A 176 11.03 0.97 11.55
C ASP A 176 12.04 2.06 11.95
N ASP A 177 13.07 2.28 11.14
CA ASP A 177 14.09 3.34 11.35
C ASP A 177 13.47 4.75 11.26
N ALA A 178 12.43 4.94 10.44
CA ALA A 178 11.66 6.18 10.38
C ALA A 178 10.75 6.40 11.61
N GLY A 179 10.70 5.44 12.53
CA GLY A 179 9.97 5.54 13.79
C GLY A 179 8.53 5.07 13.76
N HIS A 180 8.13 4.32 12.71
CA HIS A 180 6.78 3.75 12.65
C HIS A 180 6.75 2.36 12.00
N TRP A 181 5.71 1.59 12.31
CA TRP A 181 5.52 0.21 11.83
C TRP A 181 4.27 0.00 10.97
N GLY A 182 3.35 0.96 10.95
CA GLY A 182 2.06 0.86 10.27
C GLY A 182 2.08 1.42 8.85
N VAL A 183 1.03 1.11 8.08
CA VAL A 183 0.85 1.59 6.71
C VAL A 183 -0.58 2.10 6.49
N PRO A 184 -0.79 3.10 5.60
CA PRO A 184 0.25 3.84 4.89
C PRO A 184 1.05 4.76 5.82
N THR A 185 2.34 4.88 5.60
CA THR A 185 3.18 5.90 6.22
C THR A 185 3.93 6.63 5.12
N MET A 186 3.83 7.95 5.10
CA MET A 186 4.56 8.82 4.20
C MET A 186 5.74 9.43 4.94
N VAL A 187 6.93 9.35 4.37
CA VAL A 187 8.14 9.93 4.97
C VAL A 187 8.74 10.98 4.03
N VAL A 188 8.91 12.20 4.53
CA VAL A 188 9.58 13.28 3.82
C VAL A 188 10.68 13.87 4.69
N LYS A 189 11.92 13.89 4.18
CA LYS A 189 13.12 14.35 4.94
C LYS A 189 13.24 13.72 6.33
N GLY A 190 12.90 12.44 6.46
CA GLY A 190 12.95 11.69 7.72
C GLY A 190 11.79 11.94 8.68
N GLU A 191 10.81 12.79 8.33
CA GLU A 191 9.60 13.03 9.14
C GLU A 191 8.47 12.09 8.71
N PRO A 192 7.99 11.16 9.57
CA PRO A 192 6.92 10.22 9.23
C PRO A 192 5.53 10.82 9.48
N PHE A 193 4.60 10.51 8.56
CA PHE A 193 3.18 10.81 8.64
C PHE A 193 2.40 9.51 8.49
N PHE A 194 1.95 8.94 9.60
CA PHE A 194 1.23 7.66 9.60
C PHE A 194 -0.27 7.84 9.50
N GLY A 195 -0.86 7.14 8.54
CA GLY A 195 -2.30 7.02 8.35
C GLY A 195 -2.82 7.83 7.14
N GLN A 196 -3.88 7.32 6.53
CA GLN A 196 -4.56 7.97 5.41
C GLN A 196 -5.20 9.32 5.79
N ASP A 197 -5.39 9.57 7.07
CA ASP A 197 -5.94 10.81 7.64
C ASP A 197 -4.85 11.86 7.96
N ARG A 198 -3.57 11.56 7.70
CA ARG A 198 -2.45 12.49 7.89
C ARG A 198 -1.99 13.18 6.61
N VAL A 199 -2.63 12.91 5.49
CA VAL A 199 -2.24 13.51 4.21
C VAL A 199 -2.41 15.03 4.21
N GLU A 200 -3.45 15.56 4.86
CA GLU A 200 -3.60 17.02 5.01
C GLU A 200 -2.43 17.64 5.80
N THR A 201 -1.97 16.98 6.86
CA THR A 201 -0.82 17.44 7.64
C THR A 201 0.48 17.36 6.82
N LEU A 202 0.63 16.31 6.00
CA LEU A 202 1.75 16.20 5.05
C LEU A 202 1.70 17.35 4.02
N ARG A 203 0.55 17.62 3.41
CA ARG A 203 0.36 18.72 2.46
C ARG A 203 0.77 20.07 3.07
N TRP A 204 0.27 20.37 4.27
CA TRP A 204 0.68 21.56 5.02
C TRP A 204 2.21 21.62 5.22
N ARG A 205 2.86 20.49 5.53
CA ARG A 205 4.32 20.42 5.68
C ARG A 205 5.02 20.73 4.35
N LEU A 206 4.56 20.16 3.24
CA LEU A 206 5.12 20.42 1.91
C LEU A 206 4.96 21.90 1.49
N GLU A 207 3.84 22.53 1.82
CA GLU A 207 3.64 23.98 1.62
C GLU A 207 4.65 24.80 2.43
N LYS A 208 4.87 24.45 3.71
CA LYS A 208 5.89 25.10 4.54
C LYS A 208 7.32 24.92 4.02
N MET A 209 7.57 23.85 3.28
CA MET A 209 8.83 23.63 2.59
C MET A 209 8.95 24.36 1.25
N GLY A 210 7.90 25.06 0.82
CA GLY A 210 7.86 25.79 -0.45
C GLY A 210 7.79 24.89 -1.69
N LEU A 211 7.22 23.68 -1.55
CA LEU A 211 7.16 22.67 -2.61
C LEU A 211 5.85 22.68 -3.42
N SER A 212 4.92 23.60 -3.15
CA SER A 212 3.69 23.74 -3.93
C SER A 212 4.02 24.09 -5.38
N ARG A 213 3.38 23.39 -6.33
CA ARG A 213 3.44 23.80 -7.73
C ARG A 213 2.59 25.07 -7.94
N ALA A 214 3.07 25.98 -8.78
CA ALA A 214 2.25 27.10 -9.20
C ALA A 214 1.02 26.56 -9.96
N ILE A 215 -0.16 27.01 -9.56
CA ILE A 215 -1.38 26.78 -10.33
C ILE A 215 -1.23 27.63 -11.61
N LEU A 216 -1.02 26.96 -12.76
CA LEU A 216 -0.98 27.60 -14.07
C LEU A 216 -2.38 27.95 -14.52
#